data_fd73ffb0e7571e640d39ce48122f06c0
#
_entry.id   fd73ffb0e7571e640d39ce48122f06c0
#
_cell.length_a   1.000
_cell.length_b   1.000
_cell.length_c   1.000
_cell.angle_alpha   90.00
_cell.angle_beta   90.00
_cell.angle_gamma   90.00
#
_symmetry.space_group_name_H-M   'P 1'
#
loop_
_entity.id
_entity.type
_entity.pdbx_description
1 polymer ?
#
loop_
_entity_poly.entity_id
_entity_poly.type
_entity_poly.pdbx_seq_one_letter_code
_entity_poly.pdbx_strand_id
1 'polypeptide(L)'
;MGSNTAHLVAVDAQQGGRPTPMSDWKTTLKLVGYLDKKGAITAAGVDKLVDSVAEAAALAQQLGCEELMPFATSAVRSATNSDEVLAEVARHTGINLEVLSGTDEAKLTFLAVRRWYGWSAGRIINLDIGGGSCGIGRRERE
;
A
#
# COMPACT_ATOMS: atom_id res chain seq x y z
N MET A 1 2.52 0.61 -0.06
CA MET A 1 3.26 1.68 0.63
C MET A 1 2.28 2.50 1.45
N GLY A 2 2.34 2.40 2.76
CA GLY A 2 1.48 3.16 3.69
C GLY A 2 2.19 4.39 4.26
N SER A 3 1.50 5.13 5.14
CA SER A 3 2.06 6.32 5.79
C SER A 3 3.28 6.03 6.66
N ASN A 4 3.31 4.88 7.31
CA ASN A 4 4.36 4.51 8.26
C ASN A 4 5.34 3.47 7.74
N THR A 5 4.91 2.61 6.81
CA THR A 5 5.70 1.45 6.38
C THR A 5 5.55 1.19 4.89
N ALA A 6 6.63 0.70 4.27
CA ALA A 6 6.56 -0.06 3.04
C ALA A 6 6.54 -1.55 3.40
N HIS A 7 5.71 -2.31 2.72
CA HIS A 7 5.57 -3.74 2.91
C HIS A 7 5.48 -4.43 1.54
N LEU A 8 6.35 -5.39 1.30
CA LEU A 8 6.31 -6.30 0.18
C LEU A 8 5.87 -7.67 0.69
N VAL A 9 4.93 -8.29 0.01
CA VAL A 9 4.54 -9.68 0.26
C VAL A 9 4.64 -10.43 -1.06
N ALA A 10 5.52 -11.41 -1.12
CA ALA A 10 5.59 -12.36 -2.22
C ALA A 10 4.60 -13.49 -1.96
N VAL A 11 3.77 -13.79 -2.94
CA VAL A 11 2.77 -14.86 -2.84
C VAL A 11 2.89 -15.79 -4.04
N ASP A 12 2.71 -17.08 -3.80
CA ASP A 12 2.41 -18.05 -4.86
C ASP A 12 0.91 -18.01 -5.11
N ALA A 13 0.52 -17.64 -6.33
CA ALA A 13 -0.87 -17.46 -6.70
C ALA A 13 -1.18 -18.24 -7.98
N GLN A 14 -2.20 -19.09 -7.92
CA GLN A 14 -2.73 -19.81 -9.06
C GLN A 14 -4.17 -19.37 -9.31
N GLN A 15 -4.57 -19.31 -10.57
CA GLN A 15 -5.94 -18.96 -10.94
C GLN A 15 -6.95 -19.89 -10.27
N GLY A 16 -7.90 -19.32 -9.53
CA GLY A 16 -8.90 -20.07 -8.76
C GLY A 16 -8.41 -20.64 -7.42
N GLY A 17 -7.11 -20.53 -7.13
CA GLY A 17 -6.50 -20.96 -5.87
C GLY A 17 -6.51 -19.86 -4.79
N ARG A 18 -6.15 -20.25 -3.57
CA ARG A 18 -5.88 -19.30 -2.49
C ARG A 18 -4.41 -18.90 -2.55
N PRO A 19 -4.08 -17.58 -2.61
CA PRO A 19 -2.70 -17.15 -2.56
C PRO A 19 -1.98 -17.64 -1.29
N THR A 20 -0.78 -18.16 -1.46
CA THR A 20 0.05 -18.63 -0.35
C THR A 20 1.22 -17.67 -0.14
N PRO A 21 1.32 -16.98 1.00
CA PRO A 21 2.47 -16.14 1.30
C PRO A 21 3.76 -16.98 1.35
N MET A 22 4.77 -16.54 0.60
CA MET A 22 6.09 -17.18 0.50
C MET A 22 7.15 -16.40 1.26
N SER A 23 7.11 -15.08 1.18
CA SER A 23 8.06 -14.20 1.84
C SER A 23 7.44 -12.83 2.09
N ASP A 24 7.91 -12.15 3.12
CA ASP A 24 7.55 -10.77 3.38
C ASP A 24 8.79 -9.94 3.74
N TRP A 25 8.72 -8.66 3.38
CA TRP A 25 9.71 -7.65 3.73
C TRP A 25 9.00 -6.38 4.14
N LYS A 26 9.54 -5.71 5.15
CA LYS A 26 8.94 -4.50 5.70
C LYS A 26 10.01 -3.51 6.12
N THR A 27 9.84 -2.24 5.74
CA THR A 27 10.69 -1.15 6.20
C THR A 27 9.86 0.04 6.71
N THR A 28 10.48 0.85 7.56
CA THR A 28 9.83 2.00 8.18
C THR A 28 10.00 3.24 7.30
N LEU A 29 8.90 3.81 6.85
CA LEU A 29 8.87 5.05 6.06
C LEU A 29 8.65 6.30 6.93
N LYS A 30 7.57 6.32 7.73
CA LYS A 30 7.12 7.48 8.52
C LYS A 30 6.93 8.74 7.65
N LEU A 31 6.31 8.60 6.47
CA LEU A 31 6.16 9.69 5.49
C LEU A 31 5.45 10.93 6.06
N VAL A 32 4.55 10.75 7.01
CA VAL A 32 3.88 11.87 7.69
C VAL A 32 4.88 12.83 8.35
N GLY A 33 6.01 12.30 8.85
CA GLY A 33 7.09 13.11 9.42
C GLY A 33 7.92 13.90 8.39
N TYR A 34 7.73 13.63 7.10
CA TYR A 34 8.39 14.31 5.99
C TYR A 34 7.46 15.28 5.25
N LEU A 35 6.26 15.55 5.78
CA LEU A 35 5.39 16.57 5.24
C LEU A 35 5.85 17.96 5.70
N ASP A 36 5.90 18.89 4.78
CA ASP A 36 6.10 20.31 5.10
C ASP A 36 4.81 20.98 5.62
N LYS A 37 4.89 22.27 5.93
CA LYS A 37 3.74 23.05 6.41
C LYS A 37 2.60 23.20 5.39
N LYS A 38 2.88 22.91 4.11
CA LYS A 38 1.89 22.96 3.02
C LYS A 38 1.32 21.60 2.68
N GLY A 39 1.77 20.54 3.38
CA GLY A 39 1.37 19.16 3.12
C GLY A 39 2.09 18.49 1.94
N ALA A 40 3.20 19.06 1.47
CA ALA A 40 4.04 18.43 0.46
C ALA A 40 5.05 17.49 1.11
N ILE A 41 5.33 16.35 0.46
CA ILE A 41 6.43 15.47 0.86
C ILE A 41 7.75 16.14 0.50
N THR A 42 8.62 16.33 1.49
CA THR A 42 9.94 16.95 1.31
C THR A 42 10.87 16.07 0.46
N ALA A 43 11.94 16.64 -0.11
CA ALA A 43 12.93 15.89 -0.89
C ALA A 43 13.46 14.66 -0.12
N ALA A 44 13.80 14.81 1.16
CA ALA A 44 14.25 13.70 1.99
C ALA A 44 13.18 12.59 2.16
N GLY A 45 11.89 12.94 2.15
CA GLY A 45 10.79 11.98 2.15
C GLY A 45 10.65 11.26 0.81
N VAL A 46 10.87 11.97 -0.30
CA VAL A 46 10.89 11.41 -1.65
C VAL A 46 12.06 10.44 -1.81
N ASP A 47 13.27 10.83 -1.41
CA ASP A 47 14.46 9.98 -1.47
C ASP A 47 14.22 8.67 -0.71
N LYS A 48 13.68 8.76 0.51
CA LYS A 48 13.36 7.60 1.32
C LYS A 48 12.32 6.68 0.69
N LEU A 49 11.31 7.25 0.02
CA LEU A 49 10.31 6.49 -0.71
C LEU A 49 10.92 5.78 -1.91
N VAL A 50 11.76 6.48 -2.70
CA VAL A 50 12.51 5.94 -3.84
C VAL A 50 13.37 4.76 -3.40
N ASP A 51 14.18 4.93 -2.36
CA ASP A 51 15.04 3.86 -1.82
C ASP A 51 14.24 2.63 -1.42
N SER A 52 13.11 2.84 -0.73
CA SER A 52 12.26 1.73 -0.28
C SER A 52 11.56 1.01 -1.44
N VAL A 53 11.19 1.73 -2.51
CA VAL A 53 10.62 1.12 -3.72
C VAL A 53 11.69 0.34 -4.47
N ALA A 54 12.89 0.91 -4.62
CA ALA A 54 14.01 0.24 -5.27
C ALA A 54 14.40 -1.06 -4.55
N GLU A 55 14.50 -1.02 -3.22
CA GLU A 55 14.81 -2.19 -2.39
C GLU A 55 13.73 -3.27 -2.53
N ALA A 56 12.45 -2.89 -2.45
CA ALA A 56 11.34 -3.82 -2.62
C ALA A 56 11.31 -4.45 -4.03
N ALA A 57 11.57 -3.67 -5.08
CA ALA A 57 11.62 -4.15 -6.46
C ALA A 57 12.79 -5.13 -6.67
N ALA A 58 13.97 -4.82 -6.15
CA ALA A 58 15.13 -5.70 -6.22
C ALA A 58 14.87 -7.03 -5.52
N LEU A 59 14.23 -7.00 -4.35
CA LEU A 59 13.87 -8.20 -3.61
C LEU A 59 12.81 -9.03 -4.36
N ALA A 60 11.79 -8.41 -4.93
CA ALA A 60 10.78 -9.09 -5.75
C ALA A 60 11.45 -9.82 -6.94
N GLN A 61 12.41 -9.17 -7.59
CA GLN A 61 13.19 -9.77 -8.68
C GLN A 61 14.03 -10.95 -8.20
N GLN A 62 14.71 -10.82 -7.05
CA GLN A 62 15.51 -11.92 -6.46
C GLN A 62 14.65 -13.13 -6.08
N LEU A 63 13.39 -12.89 -5.66
CA LEU A 63 12.42 -13.93 -5.34
C LEU A 63 11.77 -14.56 -6.60
N GLY A 64 12.09 -14.06 -7.80
CA GLY A 64 11.53 -14.57 -9.04
C GLY A 64 10.05 -14.22 -9.24
N CYS A 65 9.57 -13.12 -8.64
CA CYS A 65 8.19 -12.68 -8.83
C CYS A 65 7.97 -12.29 -10.30
N GLU A 66 6.94 -12.87 -10.93
CA GLU A 66 6.57 -12.61 -12.32
C GLU A 66 5.83 -11.29 -12.46
N GLU A 67 5.09 -10.88 -11.44
CA GLU A 67 4.27 -9.67 -11.41
C GLU A 67 4.50 -8.89 -10.12
N LEU A 68 4.57 -7.58 -10.22
CA LEU A 68 4.64 -6.65 -9.09
C LEU A 68 3.46 -5.70 -9.15
N MET A 69 2.66 -5.67 -8.09
CA MET A 69 1.53 -4.74 -7.91
C MET A 69 1.86 -3.68 -6.85
N PRO A 70 2.44 -2.54 -7.25
CA PRO A 70 2.92 -1.54 -6.31
C PRO A 70 1.83 -0.50 -6.02
N PHE A 71 1.39 -0.44 -4.76
CA PHE A 71 0.36 0.51 -4.32
C PHE A 71 0.91 1.51 -3.30
N ALA A 72 0.45 2.75 -3.41
CA ALA A 72 0.60 3.79 -2.39
C ALA A 72 -0.78 4.19 -1.85
N THR A 73 -0.84 4.59 -0.58
CA THR A 73 -2.08 4.95 0.08
C THR A 73 -2.05 6.36 0.69
N SER A 74 -2.66 6.57 1.81
CA SER A 74 -3.05 7.88 2.35
C SER A 74 -1.97 8.96 2.35
N ALA A 75 -0.72 8.68 2.72
CA ALA A 75 0.32 9.72 2.81
C ALA A 75 0.69 10.29 1.44
N VAL A 76 0.86 9.42 0.43
CA VAL A 76 1.15 9.86 -0.94
C VAL A 76 -0.10 10.49 -1.56
N ARG A 77 -1.27 9.85 -1.41
CA ARG A 77 -2.55 10.35 -1.93
C ARG A 77 -2.87 11.77 -1.45
N SER A 78 -2.61 12.07 -0.18
CA SER A 78 -2.96 13.37 0.43
C SER A 78 -1.88 14.43 0.29
N ALA A 79 -0.71 14.07 -0.23
CA ALA A 79 0.37 15.02 -0.44
C ALA A 79 0.00 16.03 -1.54
N THR A 80 0.29 17.31 -1.30
CA THR A 80 0.00 18.38 -2.28
C THR A 80 0.86 18.28 -3.54
N ASN A 81 1.98 17.55 -3.48
CA ASN A 81 2.88 17.26 -4.59
C ASN A 81 2.87 15.77 -5.00
N SER A 82 1.73 15.08 -4.84
CA SER A 82 1.59 13.65 -5.11
C SER A 82 2.09 13.24 -6.49
N ASP A 83 1.67 13.97 -7.53
CA ASP A 83 2.03 13.64 -8.93
C ASP A 83 3.54 13.78 -9.17
N GLU A 84 4.18 14.80 -8.59
CA GLU A 84 5.64 15.00 -8.67
C GLU A 84 6.38 13.85 -7.96
N VAL A 85 5.91 13.44 -6.79
CA VAL A 85 6.48 12.32 -6.02
C VAL A 85 6.38 11.02 -6.80
N LEU A 86 5.24 10.74 -7.41
CA LEU A 86 5.03 9.54 -8.22
C LEU A 86 5.93 9.53 -9.46
N ALA A 87 6.04 10.67 -10.14
CA ALA A 87 6.92 10.83 -11.30
C ALA A 87 8.40 10.61 -10.91
N GLU A 88 8.82 11.12 -9.74
CA GLU A 88 10.18 10.96 -9.24
C GLU A 88 10.51 9.50 -8.88
N VAL A 89 9.57 8.81 -8.24
CA VAL A 89 9.69 7.37 -7.97
C VAL A 89 9.82 6.59 -9.28
N ALA A 90 8.93 6.83 -10.25
CA ALA A 90 8.96 6.15 -11.53
C ALA A 90 10.27 6.41 -12.30
N ARG A 91 10.77 7.65 -12.28
CA ARG A 91 12.02 8.04 -12.94
C ARG A 91 13.24 7.31 -12.38
N HIS A 92 13.31 7.14 -11.05
CA HIS A 92 14.47 6.54 -10.40
C HIS A 92 14.42 5.01 -10.34
N THR A 93 13.23 4.42 -10.25
CA THR A 93 13.07 2.98 -10.01
C THR A 93 12.49 2.21 -11.20
N GLY A 94 11.91 2.90 -12.18
CA GLY A 94 11.13 2.27 -13.25
C GLY A 94 9.77 1.73 -12.79
N ILE A 95 9.40 1.91 -11.51
CA ILE A 95 8.15 1.39 -10.92
C ILE A 95 7.09 2.48 -10.87
N ASN A 96 5.95 2.22 -11.50
CA ASN A 96 4.78 3.09 -11.42
C ASN A 96 3.93 2.71 -10.21
N LEU A 97 3.96 3.53 -9.15
CA LEU A 97 3.09 3.35 -7.99
C LEU A 97 1.65 3.72 -8.33
N GLU A 98 0.72 2.80 -8.13
CA GLU A 98 -0.71 3.07 -8.20
C GLU A 98 -1.20 3.64 -6.87
N VAL A 99 -1.94 4.75 -6.91
CA VAL A 99 -2.49 5.38 -5.71
C VAL A 99 -3.92 4.92 -5.51
N LEU A 100 -4.15 4.13 -4.48
CA LEU A 100 -5.50 3.69 -4.14
C LEU A 100 -6.36 4.86 -3.65
N SER A 101 -7.57 4.98 -4.19
CA SER A 101 -8.57 5.88 -3.61
C SER A 101 -8.93 5.43 -2.19
N GLY A 102 -9.39 6.34 -1.33
CA GLY A 102 -9.84 5.97 0.03
C GLY A 102 -10.98 4.95 0.01
N THR A 103 -11.84 5.03 -1.02
CA THR A 103 -12.94 4.08 -1.23
C THR A 103 -12.44 2.69 -1.60
N ASP A 104 -11.45 2.58 -2.48
CA ASP A 104 -10.92 1.29 -2.91
C ASP A 104 -10.06 0.67 -1.82
N GLU A 105 -9.27 1.47 -1.10
CA GLU A 105 -8.55 1.04 0.10
C GLU A 105 -9.52 0.43 1.14
N ALA A 106 -10.63 1.12 1.43
CA ALA A 106 -11.64 0.62 2.36
C ALA A 106 -12.33 -0.66 1.86
N LYS A 107 -12.63 -0.76 0.55
CA LYS A 107 -13.21 -1.97 -0.05
C LYS A 107 -12.27 -3.16 0.03
N LEU A 108 -10.99 -2.97 -0.32
CA LEU A 108 -9.99 -4.03 -0.30
C LEU A 108 -9.72 -4.51 1.14
N THR A 109 -9.59 -3.59 2.08
CA THR A 109 -9.42 -3.91 3.50
C THR A 109 -10.64 -4.67 4.04
N PHE A 110 -11.86 -4.20 3.72
CA PHE A 110 -13.08 -4.90 4.11
C PHE A 110 -13.14 -6.31 3.50
N LEU A 111 -12.77 -6.47 2.23
CA LEU A 111 -12.76 -7.76 1.55
C LEU A 111 -11.77 -8.73 2.22
N ALA A 112 -10.59 -8.26 2.63
CA ALA A 112 -9.60 -9.06 3.34
C ALA A 112 -10.15 -9.55 4.69
N VAL A 113 -10.75 -8.64 5.48
CA VAL A 113 -11.40 -8.98 6.76
C VAL A 113 -12.53 -9.97 6.54
N ARG A 114 -13.36 -9.73 5.51
CA ARG A 114 -14.49 -10.61 5.17
C ARG A 114 -14.04 -12.02 4.79
N ARG A 115 -12.96 -12.14 4.03
CA ARG A 115 -12.36 -13.44 3.67
C ARG A 115 -11.77 -14.16 4.88
N TRP A 116 -11.19 -13.42 5.82
CA TRP A 116 -10.65 -13.99 7.06
C TRP A 116 -11.72 -14.62 7.93
N TYR A 117 -12.83 -13.90 8.18
CA TYR A 117 -13.94 -14.39 9.00
C TYR A 117 -14.92 -15.31 8.27
N GLY A 118 -14.84 -15.40 6.96
CA GLY A 118 -15.72 -16.21 6.12
C GLY A 118 -17.05 -15.52 5.80
N TRP A 119 -17.70 -16.02 4.76
CA TRP A 119 -18.95 -15.45 4.25
C TRP A 119 -20.16 -15.72 5.15
N SER A 120 -20.09 -16.73 6.02
CA SER A 120 -21.11 -17.04 7.02
C SER A 120 -21.12 -16.09 8.22
N ALA A 121 -20.03 -15.33 8.44
CA ALA A 121 -20.01 -14.27 9.45
C ALA A 121 -21.09 -13.24 9.10
N GLY A 122 -21.96 -12.91 10.06
CA GLY A 122 -23.06 -11.98 9.88
C GLY A 122 -22.66 -10.57 9.45
N ARG A 123 -23.15 -9.55 10.12
CA ARG A 123 -22.74 -8.16 9.86
C ARG A 123 -21.31 -7.94 10.33
N ILE A 124 -20.48 -7.32 9.49
CA ILE A 124 -19.12 -6.95 9.84
C ILE A 124 -19.00 -5.44 9.65
N ILE A 125 -18.40 -4.79 10.64
CA ILE A 125 -17.89 -3.41 10.53
C ILE A 125 -16.38 -3.52 10.72
N ASN A 126 -15.63 -2.99 9.76
CA ASN A 126 -14.18 -2.86 9.85
C ASN A 126 -13.81 -1.41 10.11
N LEU A 127 -12.99 -1.19 11.12
CA LEU A 127 -12.39 0.10 11.43
C LEU A 127 -10.89 -0.04 11.22
N ASP A 128 -10.37 0.62 10.18
CA ASP A 128 -8.95 0.64 9.85
C ASP A 128 -8.34 1.97 10.26
N ILE A 129 -7.42 1.94 11.23
CA ILE A 129 -6.76 3.13 11.76
C ILE A 129 -5.29 3.08 11.33
N GLY A 130 -4.96 3.88 10.31
CA GLY A 130 -3.60 4.03 9.79
C GLY A 130 -2.82 5.17 10.45
N GLY A 131 -1.58 5.38 10.00
CA GLY A 131 -0.70 6.43 10.52
C GLY A 131 -1.10 7.87 10.16
N GLY A 132 -2.08 8.05 9.29
CA GLY A 132 -2.60 9.36 8.86
C GLY A 132 -4.00 9.27 8.26
N SER A 133 -4.69 8.13 8.43
CA SER A 133 -6.02 7.90 7.87
C SER A 133 -6.85 7.02 8.79
N CYS A 134 -8.17 7.14 8.68
CA CYS A 134 -9.14 6.24 9.29
C CYS A 134 -10.15 5.82 8.23
N GLY A 135 -10.24 4.52 7.99
CA GLY A 135 -11.18 3.91 7.05
C GLY A 135 -12.29 3.16 7.78
N ILE A 136 -13.53 3.29 7.30
CA ILE A 136 -14.67 2.52 7.81
C ILE A 136 -15.26 1.73 6.64
N GLY A 137 -15.21 0.41 6.75
CA GLY A 137 -15.86 -0.50 5.83
C GLY A 137 -17.04 -1.20 6.50
N ARG A 138 -18.22 -1.14 5.87
CA ARG A 138 -19.38 -1.94 6.29
C ARG A 138 -20.09 -2.53 5.09
N ARG A 139 -20.68 -3.68 5.25
CA ARG A 139 -21.65 -4.23 4.31
C ARG A 139 -22.84 -4.74 5.07
N GLU A 140 -24.02 -4.28 4.68
CA GLU A 140 -25.30 -4.84 5.10
C GLU A 140 -25.61 -6.06 4.23
N ARG A 141 -26.36 -7.02 4.76
CA ARG A 141 -26.94 -8.10 3.93
C ARG A 141 -27.95 -7.47 2.98
N GLU A 142 -27.81 -7.73 1.70
CA GLU A 142 -28.95 -7.73 0.78
C GLU A 142 -29.82 -8.94 1.04
#